data_86efffd3af68be7f32d3376d089a309e
#
_entry.id   86efffd3af68be7f32d3376d089a309e
#
_cell.length_a   1.000
_cell.length_b   1.000
_cell.length_c   1.000
_cell.angle_alpha   90.00
_cell.angle_beta   90.00
_cell.angle_gamma   90.00
#
_symmetry.space_group_name_H-M   'P 1'
#
loop_
_entity.id
_entity.type
_entity.pdbx_description
1 polymer ?
#
loop_
_entity_poly.entity_id
_entity_poly.type
_entity_poly.pdbx_seq_one_letter_code
_entity_poly.pdbx_strand_id
1 'polypeptide(L)'
;MWKFNYKNLAKWAMITLLMGGFAACNSDEDVFGPDADTPSGPSNPSDPSTPVSYYRPKTSESKATFDQVYQYMPAPGQFINELKTGGFDSTHTTQEAANLYAKERLDKGIWVSLGGFGGYIVVGFDHSIDNTGGYDFAVIGNSFNNSSEPGIVWVMQDENGDGLPNDTWYELRGSETGKETTIQNYAVTYYRPETVQSPVKWTDSEGQSGEIDYLKAYHNQDYYYPLWVESDTYILVGTRLEPKNYDQSGKGTYWVLPTFDWGYVDNFSSIDRPTEKSVDNRFRISDAMDQNGNAVSLAYIDFVKVQTAINSKSGWLGEVSTEVVGAYDINFSY
;
A
#
# COMPACT_ATOMS: atom_id res chain seq x y z
N MET A 1 0.92 11.71 -31.27
CA MET A 1 2.34 11.34 -31.36
C MET A 1 3.14 12.44 -30.66
N TRP A 2 3.25 12.37 -29.34
CA TRP A 2 3.96 13.34 -28.52
C TRP A 2 5.22 12.67 -27.98
N LYS A 3 6.36 13.23 -28.36
CA LYS A 3 7.69 12.78 -27.91
C LYS A 3 8.00 13.47 -26.59
N PHE A 4 8.06 12.74 -25.49
CA PHE A 4 8.62 13.20 -24.22
C PHE A 4 10.16 13.11 -24.25
N ASN A 5 10.81 14.18 -23.81
CA ASN A 5 12.25 14.37 -23.87
C ASN A 5 12.88 14.11 -22.50
N TYR A 6 13.60 13.00 -22.34
CA TYR A 6 14.16 12.47 -21.08
C TYR A 6 15.45 13.15 -20.57
N LYS A 7 15.69 14.43 -20.85
CA LYS A 7 17.00 15.05 -20.52
C LYS A 7 17.11 15.82 -19.19
N ASN A 8 16.15 15.79 -18.28
CA ASN A 8 16.17 16.63 -17.06
C ASN A 8 15.96 15.90 -15.72
N LEU A 9 16.24 14.61 -15.61
CA LEU A 9 16.07 13.85 -14.35
C LEU A 9 17.38 13.40 -13.68
N ALA A 10 18.46 14.14 -13.89
CA ALA A 10 19.73 13.84 -13.24
C ALA A 10 20.28 15.05 -12.49
N LYS A 11 19.64 15.51 -11.41
CA LYS A 11 20.22 16.52 -10.49
C LYS A 11 19.45 16.62 -9.17
N TRP A 12 19.33 15.57 -8.41
CA TRP A 12 19.02 15.64 -6.96
C TRP A 12 19.55 14.38 -6.26
N ALA A 13 20.84 14.34 -6.08
CA ALA A 13 21.48 13.48 -5.12
C ALA A 13 22.78 14.15 -4.69
N MET A 14 22.82 14.65 -3.51
CA MET A 14 23.92 14.97 -2.60
C MET A 14 23.67 16.30 -1.87
N ILE A 15 23.18 16.24 -0.65
CA ILE A 15 23.59 17.16 0.40
C ILE A 15 23.88 16.33 1.65
N THR A 16 25.15 16.19 1.90
CA THR A 16 25.80 15.57 3.04
C THR A 16 25.66 16.45 4.27
N LEU A 17 25.43 15.80 5.39
CA LEU A 17 25.53 16.27 6.76
C LEU A 17 26.83 17.04 7.05
N LEU A 18 26.73 18.23 7.68
CA LEU A 18 27.84 18.85 8.41
C LEU A 18 27.29 19.48 9.70
N MET A 19 27.65 18.85 10.80
CA MET A 19 27.54 19.37 12.17
C MET A 19 28.69 20.35 12.46
N GLY A 20 28.42 21.30 13.36
CA GLY A 20 29.37 22.11 14.10
C GLY A 20 28.90 23.54 14.20
N GLY A 21 28.63 24.16 15.29
CA GLY A 21 29.15 24.09 16.65
C GLY A 21 29.53 25.48 17.10
N PHE A 22 28.85 26.00 18.14
CA PHE A 22 29.27 27.02 19.12
C PHE A 22 29.80 28.39 18.68
N ALA A 23 29.28 29.48 19.15
CA ALA A 23 29.62 30.15 20.40
C ALA A 23 28.90 31.49 20.59
N ALA A 24 28.72 31.79 21.84
CA ALA A 24 28.05 32.88 22.47
C ALA A 24 28.88 34.18 22.55
N CYS A 25 28.22 35.21 23.08
CA CYS A 25 28.67 36.40 23.82
C CYS A 25 28.75 37.71 23.05
N ASN A 26 27.94 38.57 23.49
CA ASN A 26 27.93 39.65 24.49
C ASN A 26 28.04 41.06 23.97
N SER A 27 27.13 41.85 24.46
CA SER A 27 27.14 43.14 25.18
C SER A 27 27.34 44.46 24.43
N ASP A 28 26.37 45.26 24.71
CA ASP A 28 26.36 46.66 25.19
C ASP A 28 26.42 47.78 24.15
N GLU A 29 25.53 48.62 24.33
CA GLU A 29 25.15 49.88 24.91
C GLU A 29 24.63 50.96 23.94
N ASP A 30 23.51 51.45 24.33
CA ASP A 30 22.88 52.77 24.19
C ASP A 30 23.41 53.82 23.23
N VAL A 31 22.49 54.47 22.46
CA VAL A 31 22.33 55.91 22.36
C VAL A 31 20.92 56.31 21.92
N PHE A 32 20.33 57.23 22.69
CA PHE A 32 19.04 57.90 22.56
C PHE A 32 18.92 58.89 21.37
N GLY A 33 17.60 59.00 20.90
CA GLY A 33 17.11 60.27 20.40
C GLY A 33 16.05 60.18 19.29
N PRO A 34 15.10 61.10 19.23
CA PRO A 34 13.68 60.76 19.10
C PRO A 34 13.07 61.16 17.74
N ASP A 35 11.82 60.67 17.57
CA ASP A 35 10.70 61.22 16.79
C ASP A 35 10.20 60.43 15.58
N ALA A 36 8.98 59.98 15.84
CA ALA A 36 7.79 60.04 15.01
C ALA A 36 7.82 59.40 13.61
N ASP A 37 7.27 58.16 13.54
CA ASP A 37 6.14 57.87 12.65
C ASP A 37 5.53 56.52 13.08
N THR A 38 4.22 56.53 13.26
CA THR A 38 3.45 55.36 13.70
C THR A 38 3.47 54.27 12.61
N PRO A 39 4.17 53.17 12.79
CA PRO A 39 3.95 52.01 11.92
C PRO A 39 2.70 51.26 12.40
N SER A 40 1.83 50.96 11.47
CA SER A 40 0.78 49.95 11.57
C SER A 40 1.28 48.73 12.37
N GLY A 41 0.52 48.34 13.42
CA GLY A 41 0.89 47.33 14.38
C GLY A 41 1.32 46.02 13.74
N PRO A 42 2.20 45.29 14.43
CA PRO A 42 2.63 43.98 13.96
C PRO A 42 1.41 43.07 13.87
N SER A 43 1.27 42.42 12.73
CA SER A 43 0.39 41.27 12.57
C SER A 43 0.65 40.30 13.73
N ASN A 44 -0.38 40.02 14.49
CA ASN A 44 -0.36 39.07 15.59
C ASN A 44 0.36 37.79 15.12
N PRO A 45 1.33 37.26 15.86
CA PRO A 45 1.86 35.93 15.56
C PRO A 45 0.68 34.99 15.63
N SER A 46 0.50 34.21 14.56
CA SER A 46 -0.48 33.15 14.50
C SER A 46 -0.44 32.35 15.80
N ASP A 47 -1.60 32.18 16.43
CA ASP A 47 -1.79 31.39 17.65
C ASP A 47 -1.17 30.01 17.43
N PRO A 48 -0.18 29.55 18.22
CA PRO A 48 0.47 28.28 18.06
C PRO A 48 -0.44 27.07 18.39
N SER A 49 -1.73 27.29 18.68
CA SER A 49 -2.69 26.31 19.11
C SER A 49 -3.56 25.70 17.99
N THR A 50 -3.50 26.23 16.76
CA THR A 50 -4.24 25.61 15.64
C THR A 50 -3.35 24.61 14.94
N PRO A 51 -3.67 23.30 14.95
CA PRO A 51 -2.91 22.31 14.18
C PRO A 51 -2.86 22.73 12.71
N VAL A 52 -1.67 22.71 12.13
CA VAL A 52 -1.53 22.93 10.68
C VAL A 52 -2.22 21.76 9.99
N SER A 53 -3.17 22.05 9.10
CA SER A 53 -3.82 21.02 8.28
C SER A 53 -3.18 21.02 6.91
N TYR A 54 -2.77 19.85 6.45
CA TYR A 54 -2.23 19.62 5.11
C TYR A 54 -3.29 19.01 4.16
N TYR A 55 -4.56 19.23 4.50
CA TYR A 55 -5.68 18.82 3.65
C TYR A 55 -5.56 19.40 2.24
N ARG A 56 -5.66 18.54 1.24
CA ARG A 56 -5.60 18.88 -0.18
C ARG A 56 -7.01 18.91 -0.77
N PRO A 57 -7.59 20.11 -1.03
CA PRO A 57 -8.95 20.20 -1.57
C PRO A 57 -9.01 19.68 -3.01
N LYS A 58 -10.16 19.15 -3.40
CA LYS A 58 -10.46 18.79 -4.79
C LYS A 58 -10.42 20.02 -5.68
N THR A 59 -9.90 19.88 -6.88
CA THR A 59 -9.85 20.93 -7.92
C THR A 59 -10.58 20.45 -9.18
N SER A 60 -10.77 21.34 -10.16
CA SER A 60 -11.35 20.97 -11.47
C SER A 60 -10.50 19.94 -12.25
N GLU A 61 -9.25 19.75 -11.85
CA GLU A 61 -8.32 18.81 -12.48
C GLU A 61 -8.22 17.50 -11.72
N SER A 62 -8.74 17.44 -10.48
CA SER A 62 -8.72 16.24 -9.66
C SER A 62 -9.54 15.11 -10.27
N LYS A 63 -9.15 13.87 -9.98
CA LYS A 63 -9.77 12.65 -10.47
C LYS A 63 -10.24 11.80 -9.31
N ALA A 64 -11.36 11.11 -9.47
CA ALA A 64 -11.82 10.16 -8.47
C ALA A 64 -10.82 9.03 -8.20
N THR A 65 -10.06 8.60 -9.23
CA THR A 65 -9.10 7.51 -9.13
C THR A 65 -7.77 7.96 -8.52
N PHE A 66 -7.02 6.99 -7.96
CA PHE A 66 -5.66 7.24 -7.48
C PHE A 66 -4.80 7.94 -8.57
N ASP A 67 -3.86 8.76 -8.13
CA ASP A 67 -2.99 9.51 -9.02
C ASP A 67 -1.61 8.85 -9.18
N GLN A 68 -1.06 8.29 -8.10
CA GLN A 68 0.31 7.80 -8.03
C GLN A 68 0.41 6.43 -7.36
N VAL A 69 1.35 5.58 -7.82
CA VAL A 69 1.87 4.43 -7.10
C VAL A 69 3.21 4.82 -6.48
N TYR A 70 3.25 4.86 -5.15
CA TYR A 70 4.44 5.24 -4.39
C TYR A 70 5.35 4.05 -4.13
N GLN A 71 4.75 2.89 -3.87
CA GLN A 71 5.48 1.65 -3.62
C GLN A 71 4.71 0.46 -4.20
N TYR A 72 5.40 -0.39 -4.91
CA TYR A 72 4.94 -1.71 -5.29
C TYR A 72 5.97 -2.73 -4.82
N MET A 73 5.63 -3.42 -3.73
CA MET A 73 6.51 -4.32 -3.00
C MET A 73 5.82 -5.69 -2.85
N PRO A 74 5.62 -6.42 -3.95
CA PRO A 74 4.99 -7.73 -3.88
C PRO A 74 5.89 -8.73 -3.17
N ALA A 75 5.29 -9.67 -2.45
CA ALA A 75 5.98 -10.88 -2.03
C ALA A 75 6.29 -11.77 -3.24
N PRO A 76 7.16 -12.78 -3.11
CA PRO A 76 7.33 -13.78 -4.15
C PRO A 76 6.00 -14.41 -4.55
N GLY A 77 5.82 -14.64 -5.86
CA GLY A 77 4.57 -15.19 -6.37
C GLY A 77 4.63 -15.57 -7.85
N GLN A 78 3.69 -16.40 -8.27
CA GLN A 78 3.65 -16.96 -9.63
C GLN A 78 3.48 -15.93 -10.74
N PHE A 79 2.89 -14.75 -10.44
CA PHE A 79 2.73 -13.67 -11.41
C PHE A 79 3.86 -12.63 -11.34
N ILE A 80 4.80 -12.78 -10.41
CA ILE A 80 5.94 -11.86 -10.25
C ILE A 80 7.01 -12.23 -11.28
N ASN A 81 7.55 -11.23 -11.97
CA ASN A 81 8.49 -11.39 -13.09
C ASN A 81 7.93 -12.19 -14.28
N GLU A 82 6.63 -12.40 -14.34
CA GLU A 82 5.97 -13.20 -15.38
C GLU A 82 5.51 -12.29 -16.54
N LEU A 83 5.92 -12.60 -17.77
CA LEU A 83 5.64 -11.76 -18.94
C LEU A 83 4.20 -11.88 -19.43
N LYS A 84 3.67 -13.10 -19.53
CA LYS A 84 2.41 -13.37 -20.26
C LYS A 84 1.20 -12.69 -19.62
N THR A 85 0.96 -12.99 -18.35
CA THR A 85 -0.20 -12.52 -17.59
C THR A 85 0.20 -11.38 -16.66
N GLY A 86 1.33 -11.53 -15.97
CA GLY A 86 1.91 -10.50 -15.10
C GLY A 86 2.35 -9.27 -15.88
N GLY A 87 2.81 -9.43 -17.12
CA GLY A 87 3.21 -8.31 -17.97
C GLY A 87 4.56 -7.70 -17.62
N PHE A 88 5.39 -8.42 -16.88
CA PHE A 88 6.77 -8.00 -16.60
C PHE A 88 7.68 -8.27 -17.78
N ASP A 89 8.70 -7.43 -17.96
CA ASP A 89 9.79 -7.64 -18.90
C ASP A 89 11.15 -7.40 -18.23
N SER A 90 12.22 -7.52 -18.99
CA SER A 90 13.60 -7.41 -18.48
C SER A 90 14.00 -6.01 -17.99
N THR A 91 13.14 -5.01 -18.11
CA THR A 91 13.39 -3.64 -17.62
C THR A 91 12.94 -3.41 -16.20
N HIS A 92 12.09 -4.28 -15.63
CA HIS A 92 11.53 -4.17 -14.28
C HIS A 92 12.50 -4.75 -13.23
N THR A 93 13.68 -4.12 -13.07
CA THR A 93 14.77 -4.58 -12.19
C THR A 93 15.15 -3.56 -11.11
N THR A 94 14.46 -2.42 -11.04
CA THR A 94 14.61 -1.42 -9.98
C THR A 94 13.26 -1.13 -9.34
N GLN A 95 13.26 -0.57 -8.13
CA GLN A 95 12.03 -0.20 -7.42
C GLN A 95 11.22 0.84 -8.19
N GLU A 96 11.88 1.80 -8.82
CA GLU A 96 11.22 2.83 -9.63
C GLU A 96 10.55 2.22 -10.86
N ALA A 97 11.22 1.27 -11.53
CA ALA A 97 10.64 0.55 -12.66
C ALA A 97 9.44 -0.31 -12.24
N ALA A 98 9.51 -0.96 -11.07
CA ALA A 98 8.40 -1.73 -10.52
C ALA A 98 7.20 -0.84 -10.15
N ASN A 99 7.43 0.34 -9.56
CA ASN A 99 6.37 1.31 -9.26
C ASN A 99 5.71 1.82 -10.55
N LEU A 100 6.50 2.14 -11.56
CA LEU A 100 6.00 2.59 -12.87
C LEU A 100 5.20 1.50 -13.58
N TYR A 101 5.70 0.25 -13.57
CA TYR A 101 4.99 -0.92 -14.07
C TYR A 101 3.61 -1.04 -13.42
N ALA A 102 3.54 -0.98 -12.08
CA ALA A 102 2.28 -1.08 -11.37
C ALA A 102 1.33 0.06 -11.75
N LYS A 103 1.83 1.30 -11.78
CA LYS A 103 1.04 2.49 -12.19
C LYS A 103 0.47 2.33 -13.60
N GLU A 104 1.29 1.92 -14.57
CA GLU A 104 0.85 1.76 -15.96
C GLU A 104 -0.19 0.65 -16.13
N ARG A 105 -0.10 -0.43 -15.34
CA ARG A 105 -1.11 -1.49 -15.38
C ARG A 105 -2.44 -1.02 -14.80
N LEU A 106 -2.40 -0.42 -13.63
CA LEU A 106 -3.60 0.09 -12.96
C LEU A 106 -4.29 1.19 -13.77
N ASP A 107 -3.53 2.08 -14.43
CA ASP A 107 -4.09 3.10 -15.34
C ASP A 107 -4.83 2.51 -16.54
N LYS A 108 -4.48 1.29 -16.94
CA LYS A 108 -5.15 0.54 -18.01
C LYS A 108 -6.29 -0.33 -17.48
N GLY A 109 -6.59 -0.30 -16.18
CA GLY A 109 -7.56 -1.18 -15.53
C GLY A 109 -7.11 -2.66 -15.53
N ILE A 110 -5.81 -2.91 -15.52
CA ILE A 110 -5.22 -4.26 -15.49
C ILE A 110 -4.64 -4.47 -14.09
N TRP A 111 -4.96 -5.60 -13.49
CA TRP A 111 -4.51 -5.94 -12.15
C TRP A 111 -2.99 -6.10 -12.03
N VAL A 112 -2.48 -5.86 -10.82
CA VAL A 112 -1.17 -6.29 -10.36
C VAL A 112 -1.35 -7.28 -9.22
N SER A 113 -0.51 -8.33 -9.16
CA SER A 113 -0.50 -9.29 -8.07
C SER A 113 0.41 -8.78 -6.95
N LEU A 114 -0.03 -8.91 -5.72
CA LEU A 114 0.81 -8.61 -4.55
C LEU A 114 1.63 -9.82 -4.09
N GLY A 115 1.47 -10.99 -4.74
CA GLY A 115 2.17 -12.22 -4.38
C GLY A 115 1.72 -12.77 -3.02
N GLY A 116 2.53 -13.62 -2.41
CA GLY A 116 2.22 -14.22 -1.12
C GLY A 116 2.07 -13.24 0.03
N PHE A 117 2.03 -13.76 1.26
CA PHE A 117 1.78 -12.94 2.45
C PHE A 117 2.67 -11.71 2.56
N GLY A 118 2.06 -10.61 2.92
CA GLY A 118 2.75 -9.37 3.26
C GLY A 118 3.16 -8.52 2.07
N GLY A 119 3.07 -9.02 0.83
CA GLY A 119 3.28 -8.21 -0.36
C GLY A 119 2.26 -7.08 -0.45
N TYR A 120 2.68 -5.87 -0.86
CA TYR A 120 1.83 -4.70 -0.77
C TYR A 120 2.04 -3.69 -1.91
N ILE A 121 1.04 -2.82 -2.05
CA ILE A 121 1.08 -1.63 -2.89
C ILE A 121 0.64 -0.40 -2.09
N VAL A 122 1.26 0.75 -2.34
CA VAL A 122 0.86 2.05 -1.80
C VAL A 122 0.47 2.97 -2.94
N VAL A 123 -0.76 3.49 -2.88
CA VAL A 123 -1.28 4.47 -3.82
C VAL A 123 -1.65 5.76 -3.10
N GLY A 124 -1.56 6.89 -3.80
CA GLY A 124 -2.00 8.20 -3.31
C GLY A 124 -2.94 8.87 -4.29
N PHE A 125 -3.65 9.88 -3.81
CA PHE A 125 -4.62 10.66 -4.57
C PHE A 125 -4.11 12.08 -4.77
N ASP A 126 -4.59 12.78 -5.80
CA ASP A 126 -4.27 14.19 -6.05
C ASP A 126 -5.02 15.16 -5.12
N HIS A 127 -5.91 14.63 -4.27
CA HIS A 127 -6.70 15.32 -3.25
C HIS A 127 -6.83 14.45 -2.00
N SER A 128 -7.21 15.03 -0.87
CA SER A 128 -7.56 14.29 0.34
C SER A 128 -8.99 13.72 0.23
N ILE A 129 -9.17 12.46 0.63
CA ILE A 129 -10.47 11.82 0.70
C ILE A 129 -11.08 12.07 2.07
N ASP A 130 -12.24 12.69 2.12
CA ASP A 130 -12.93 13.04 3.37
C ASP A 130 -13.48 11.81 4.08
N ASN A 131 -13.39 11.79 5.42
CA ASN A 131 -14.13 10.86 6.25
C ASN A 131 -15.57 11.35 6.42
N THR A 132 -16.49 10.76 5.69
CA THR A 132 -17.91 11.13 5.73
C THR A 132 -18.71 10.38 6.80
N GLY A 133 -18.07 9.40 7.48
CA GLY A 133 -18.72 8.44 8.40
C GLY A 133 -19.48 7.33 7.68
N GLY A 134 -19.52 7.36 6.34
CA GLY A 134 -20.04 6.31 5.47
C GLY A 134 -18.92 5.52 4.79
N TYR A 135 -19.21 4.96 3.61
CA TYR A 135 -18.16 4.48 2.73
C TYR A 135 -17.51 5.66 2.01
N ASP A 136 -16.19 5.75 2.11
CA ASP A 136 -15.43 6.92 1.65
C ASP A 136 -14.64 6.63 0.36
N PHE A 137 -14.07 5.44 0.26
CA PHE A 137 -13.32 5.00 -0.92
C PHE A 137 -13.53 3.52 -1.21
N ALA A 138 -13.10 3.10 -2.38
CA ALA A 138 -13.12 1.70 -2.79
C ALA A 138 -11.78 1.27 -3.38
N VAL A 139 -11.48 -0.02 -3.23
CA VAL A 139 -10.37 -0.70 -3.92
C VAL A 139 -10.96 -1.79 -4.80
N ILE A 140 -10.47 -1.87 -6.02
CA ILE A 140 -10.93 -2.82 -7.03
C ILE A 140 -9.98 -4.01 -7.03
N GLY A 141 -10.51 -5.20 -6.74
CA GLY A 141 -9.81 -6.49 -6.87
C GLY A 141 -10.26 -7.25 -8.11
N ASN A 142 -10.10 -8.57 -8.10
CA ASN A 142 -10.59 -9.45 -9.17
C ASN A 142 -11.38 -10.66 -8.65
N SER A 143 -11.77 -10.66 -7.36
CA SER A 143 -12.46 -11.76 -6.69
C SER A 143 -13.77 -12.16 -7.37
N PHE A 144 -14.10 -13.43 -7.26
CA PHE A 144 -15.39 -13.98 -7.65
C PHE A 144 -15.84 -15.07 -6.67
N ASN A 145 -17.01 -15.62 -6.86
CA ASN A 145 -17.55 -16.63 -5.94
C ASN A 145 -16.60 -17.82 -5.77
N ASN A 146 -16.27 -18.14 -4.51
CA ASN A 146 -15.29 -19.15 -4.11
C ASN A 146 -13.83 -18.85 -4.51
N SER A 147 -13.52 -17.62 -4.85
CA SER A 147 -12.17 -17.15 -5.13
C SER A 147 -11.97 -15.78 -4.48
N SER A 148 -11.81 -15.77 -3.16
CA SER A 148 -11.46 -14.59 -2.37
C SER A 148 -10.02 -14.70 -1.88
N GLU A 149 -9.21 -13.68 -2.18
CA GLU A 149 -7.79 -13.59 -1.83
C GLU A 149 -7.53 -12.30 -1.04
N PRO A 150 -8.02 -12.25 0.22
CA PRO A 150 -8.21 -11.01 0.94
C PRO A 150 -6.93 -10.26 1.22
N GLY A 151 -6.96 -8.95 0.98
CA GLY A 151 -5.94 -7.99 1.38
C GLY A 151 -6.40 -7.08 2.51
N ILE A 152 -5.53 -6.84 3.49
CA ILE A 152 -5.69 -5.81 4.51
C ILE A 152 -5.52 -4.44 3.87
N VAL A 153 -6.33 -3.48 4.30
CA VAL A 153 -6.24 -2.09 3.87
C VAL A 153 -5.75 -1.22 5.02
N TRP A 154 -4.80 -0.36 4.70
CA TRP A 154 -4.25 0.65 5.59
C TRP A 154 -4.46 2.02 4.98
N VAL A 155 -4.66 3.01 5.83
CA VAL A 155 -4.83 4.41 5.41
C VAL A 155 -3.84 5.30 6.14
N MET A 156 -3.47 6.42 5.50
CA MET A 156 -2.58 7.41 6.09
C MET A 156 -3.03 8.82 5.70
N GLN A 157 -2.93 9.73 6.64
CA GLN A 157 -3.04 11.16 6.45
C GLN A 157 -1.63 11.74 6.30
N ASP A 158 -1.42 12.64 5.35
CA ASP A 158 -0.18 13.43 5.25
C ASP A 158 -0.18 14.42 6.42
N GLU A 159 0.60 14.12 7.48
CA GLU A 159 0.65 14.92 8.71
C GLU A 159 1.72 15.99 8.66
N ASN A 160 2.71 15.86 7.77
CA ASN A 160 3.85 16.78 7.65
C ASN A 160 3.80 17.67 6.39
N GLY A 161 2.91 17.35 5.41
CA GLY A 161 2.68 18.14 4.20
C GLY A 161 3.73 17.97 3.13
N ASP A 162 4.52 16.89 3.17
CA ASP A 162 5.56 16.62 2.16
C ASP A 162 5.04 15.82 0.94
N GLY A 163 3.80 15.36 0.99
CA GLY A 163 3.15 14.59 -0.08
C GLY A 163 3.68 13.18 -0.25
N LEU A 164 4.36 12.63 0.76
CA LEU A 164 4.96 11.30 0.75
C LEU A 164 4.27 10.37 1.76
N PRO A 165 4.21 9.05 1.49
CA PRO A 165 3.59 8.08 2.39
C PRO A 165 4.54 7.65 3.52
N ASN A 166 5.02 8.59 4.34
CA ASN A 166 6.03 8.40 5.37
C ASN A 166 5.55 8.73 6.81
N ASP A 167 4.26 9.06 6.95
CA ASP A 167 3.62 9.32 8.25
C ASP A 167 3.00 8.05 8.86
N THR A 168 2.07 8.20 9.79
CA THR A 168 1.48 7.06 10.53
C THR A 168 0.44 6.31 9.71
N TRP A 169 0.66 5.01 9.53
CA TRP A 169 -0.30 4.10 8.93
C TRP A 169 -1.29 3.54 9.95
N TYR A 170 -2.56 3.53 9.60
CA TYR A 170 -3.65 2.97 10.37
C TYR A 170 -4.32 1.84 9.60
N GLU A 171 -4.41 0.66 10.21
CA GLU A 171 -5.14 -0.47 9.64
C GLU A 171 -6.64 -0.23 9.71
N LEU A 172 -7.37 -0.59 8.67
CA LEU A 172 -8.82 -0.60 8.71
C LEU A 172 -9.33 -1.92 9.27
N ARG A 173 -10.32 -1.84 10.15
CA ARG A 173 -10.99 -3.02 10.72
C ARG A 173 -11.69 -3.82 9.63
N GLY A 174 -11.68 -5.14 9.83
CA GLY A 174 -12.47 -6.08 9.06
C GLY A 174 -13.14 -7.11 9.98
N SER A 175 -13.86 -8.03 9.38
CA SER A 175 -14.65 -9.05 10.10
C SER A 175 -13.83 -10.00 10.99
N GLU A 176 -12.53 -10.09 10.75
CA GLU A 176 -11.61 -10.93 11.52
C GLU A 176 -10.86 -10.15 12.60
N THR A 177 -11.02 -8.83 12.68
CA THR A 177 -10.33 -7.98 13.67
C THR A 177 -10.68 -8.40 15.10
N GLY A 178 -9.65 -8.61 15.93
CA GLY A 178 -9.80 -9.01 17.32
C GLY A 178 -10.08 -10.49 17.56
N LYS A 179 -10.13 -11.31 16.51
CA LYS A 179 -10.17 -12.77 16.66
C LYS A 179 -8.80 -13.31 17.06
N GLU A 180 -8.77 -14.35 17.89
CA GLU A 180 -7.52 -14.99 18.34
C GLU A 180 -6.70 -15.58 17.20
N THR A 181 -7.33 -15.92 16.07
CA THR A 181 -6.68 -16.47 14.88
C THR A 181 -6.09 -15.41 13.96
N THR A 182 -6.39 -14.12 14.22
CA THR A 182 -5.80 -12.98 13.49
C THR A 182 -4.53 -12.54 14.20
N ILE A 183 -3.39 -12.63 13.53
CA ILE A 183 -2.08 -12.35 14.11
C ILE A 183 -1.57 -11.02 13.57
N GLN A 184 -1.47 -10.01 14.42
CA GLN A 184 -0.84 -8.72 14.10
C GLN A 184 0.68 -8.84 14.18
N ASN A 185 1.37 -8.00 13.41
CA ASN A 185 2.84 -8.00 13.34
C ASN A 185 3.44 -9.37 12.97
N TYR A 186 2.66 -10.20 12.27
CA TYR A 186 3.15 -11.45 11.72
C TYR A 186 4.17 -11.16 10.62
N ALA A 187 5.33 -11.80 10.70
CA ALA A 187 6.43 -11.59 9.77
C ALA A 187 6.73 -12.87 8.99
N VAL A 188 6.97 -12.71 7.69
CA VAL A 188 7.48 -13.78 6.82
C VAL A 188 8.81 -13.33 6.22
N THR A 189 9.83 -14.17 6.35
CA THR A 189 11.11 -14.02 5.68
C THR A 189 11.18 -14.95 4.50
N TYR A 190 11.22 -14.38 3.29
CA TYR A 190 11.43 -15.10 2.04
C TYR A 190 12.91 -15.17 1.71
N TYR A 191 13.35 -16.30 1.15
CA TYR A 191 14.74 -16.55 0.78
C TYR A 191 14.87 -16.65 -0.73
N ARG A 192 15.78 -15.86 -1.32
CA ARG A 192 16.05 -15.91 -2.75
C ARG A 192 16.52 -17.30 -3.15
N PRO A 193 15.92 -17.95 -4.14
CA PRO A 193 16.44 -19.22 -4.64
C PRO A 193 17.84 -19.08 -5.26
N GLU A 194 18.74 -20.00 -4.95
CA GLU A 194 20.08 -20.04 -5.56
C GLU A 194 20.05 -20.42 -7.05
N THR A 195 19.00 -21.14 -7.46
CA THR A 195 18.84 -21.60 -8.83
C THR A 195 17.51 -21.12 -9.42
N VAL A 196 17.52 -20.86 -10.73
CA VAL A 196 16.30 -20.53 -11.48
C VAL A 196 15.26 -21.64 -11.41
N GLN A 197 14.01 -21.28 -11.59
CA GLN A 197 12.89 -22.23 -11.66
C GLN A 197 12.76 -23.12 -10.43
N SER A 198 13.02 -22.53 -9.26
CA SER A 198 12.94 -23.19 -7.95
C SER A 198 11.90 -22.53 -7.05
N PRO A 199 11.29 -23.29 -6.11
CA PRO A 199 10.40 -22.71 -5.10
C PRO A 199 11.11 -21.64 -4.28
N VAL A 200 10.36 -20.66 -3.79
CA VAL A 200 10.85 -19.66 -2.84
C VAL A 200 10.54 -20.11 -1.43
N LYS A 201 11.57 -20.47 -0.68
CA LYS A 201 11.44 -20.88 0.73
C LYS A 201 11.11 -19.67 1.60
N TRP A 202 10.40 -19.92 2.70
CA TRP A 202 10.13 -18.92 3.71
C TRP A 202 10.13 -19.51 5.13
N THR A 203 10.36 -18.63 6.11
CA THR A 203 10.11 -18.87 7.53
C THR A 203 9.28 -17.72 8.09
N ASP A 204 8.57 -17.96 9.20
CA ASP A 204 7.71 -16.94 9.80
C ASP A 204 8.04 -16.68 11.28
N SER A 205 7.39 -15.66 11.85
CA SER A 205 7.54 -15.26 13.26
C SER A 205 6.98 -16.28 14.24
N GLU A 206 6.16 -17.25 13.78
CA GLU A 206 5.59 -18.33 14.60
C GLU A 206 6.47 -19.60 14.59
N GLY A 207 7.65 -19.53 13.92
CA GLY A 207 8.57 -20.65 13.81
C GLY A 207 8.17 -21.70 12.77
N GLN A 208 7.23 -21.37 11.88
CA GLN A 208 6.86 -22.24 10.77
C GLN A 208 7.76 -21.97 9.57
N SER A 209 7.77 -22.91 8.64
CA SER A 209 8.47 -22.79 7.36
C SER A 209 7.65 -23.43 6.25
N GLY A 210 7.90 -22.97 5.03
CA GLY A 210 7.24 -23.48 3.84
C GLY A 210 7.88 -22.94 2.58
N GLU A 211 7.12 -22.99 1.50
CA GLU A 211 7.59 -22.48 0.20
C GLU A 211 6.43 -21.98 -0.66
N ILE A 212 6.70 -20.99 -1.48
CA ILE A 212 5.93 -20.65 -2.66
C ILE A 212 6.34 -21.66 -3.74
N ASP A 213 5.39 -22.51 -4.16
CA ASP A 213 5.64 -23.58 -5.10
C ASP A 213 6.01 -23.04 -6.49
N TYR A 214 6.97 -23.66 -7.17
CA TYR A 214 7.26 -23.32 -8.56
C TYR A 214 6.33 -24.11 -9.52
N LEU A 215 5.42 -23.39 -10.16
CA LEU A 215 4.35 -23.95 -11.00
C LEU A 215 4.75 -24.01 -12.48
N LYS A 216 5.79 -24.76 -12.81
CA LYS A 216 6.41 -24.85 -14.15
C LYS A 216 5.42 -25.02 -15.32
N ALA A 217 4.31 -25.70 -15.11
CA ALA A 217 3.34 -25.96 -16.17
C ALA A 217 2.53 -24.71 -16.56
N TYR A 218 2.44 -23.73 -15.67
CA TYR A 218 1.62 -22.53 -15.82
C TYR A 218 2.47 -21.26 -15.91
N HIS A 219 3.47 -21.11 -15.03
CA HIS A 219 4.30 -19.94 -14.86
C HIS A 219 5.76 -20.36 -14.84
N ASN A 220 6.47 -20.16 -15.94
CA ASN A 220 7.80 -20.74 -16.18
C ASN A 220 8.93 -19.71 -16.24
N GLN A 221 8.70 -18.49 -15.73
CA GLN A 221 9.76 -17.50 -15.57
C GLN A 221 10.85 -17.99 -14.60
N ASP A 222 12.04 -17.42 -14.71
CA ASP A 222 13.20 -17.90 -13.95
C ASP A 222 13.04 -17.74 -12.43
N TYR A 223 12.41 -16.66 -11.97
CA TYR A 223 12.23 -16.39 -10.54
C TYR A 223 10.83 -15.88 -10.23
N TYR A 224 10.27 -16.36 -9.10
CA TYR A 224 9.08 -15.78 -8.46
C TYR A 224 9.47 -14.72 -7.41
N TYR A 225 10.73 -14.66 -7.02
CA TYR A 225 11.28 -13.63 -6.13
C TYR A 225 11.47 -12.33 -6.91
N PRO A 226 10.98 -11.16 -6.43
CA PRO A 226 11.06 -9.91 -7.17
C PRO A 226 12.51 -9.55 -7.53
N LEU A 227 12.78 -9.24 -8.82
CA LEU A 227 14.15 -9.00 -9.31
C LEU A 227 14.76 -7.70 -8.79
N TRP A 228 13.93 -6.73 -8.38
CA TRP A 228 14.38 -5.44 -7.82
C TRP A 228 14.66 -5.48 -6.32
N VAL A 229 14.37 -6.57 -5.62
CA VAL A 229 14.79 -6.79 -4.24
C VAL A 229 16.21 -7.36 -4.27
N GLU A 230 17.22 -6.56 -3.92
CA GLU A 230 18.63 -6.94 -4.04
C GLU A 230 19.07 -7.97 -2.99
N SER A 231 18.45 -7.95 -1.80
CA SER A 231 18.79 -8.85 -0.69
C SER A 231 18.42 -10.30 -0.97
N ASP A 232 19.20 -11.23 -0.47
CA ASP A 232 18.89 -12.67 -0.50
C ASP A 232 17.80 -13.06 0.50
N THR A 233 17.45 -12.14 1.41
CA THR A 233 16.33 -12.27 2.34
C THR A 233 15.39 -11.09 2.18
N TYR A 234 14.08 -11.37 2.16
CA TYR A 234 13.04 -10.37 2.03
C TYR A 234 12.00 -10.56 3.14
N ILE A 235 11.97 -9.61 4.08
CA ILE A 235 11.08 -9.69 5.24
C ILE A 235 9.88 -8.80 5.00
N LEU A 236 8.69 -9.37 5.10
CA LEU A 236 7.41 -8.67 5.03
C LEU A 236 6.64 -8.87 6.33
N VAL A 237 6.07 -7.77 6.84
CA VAL A 237 5.35 -7.75 8.12
C VAL A 237 3.96 -7.19 7.89
N GLY A 238 2.95 -7.78 8.54
CA GLY A 238 1.57 -7.31 8.43
C GLY A 238 0.62 -8.06 9.36
N THR A 239 -0.68 -7.90 9.13
CA THR A 239 -1.72 -8.64 9.82
C THR A 239 -2.07 -9.90 9.03
N ARG A 240 -1.90 -11.08 9.64
CA ARG A 240 -2.24 -12.37 9.04
C ARG A 240 -3.64 -12.79 9.44
N LEU A 241 -4.48 -13.04 8.47
CA LEU A 241 -5.77 -13.70 8.65
C LEU A 241 -5.60 -15.23 8.62
N GLU A 242 -6.49 -15.93 9.30
CA GLU A 242 -6.54 -17.40 9.23
C GLU A 242 -6.92 -17.85 7.82
N PRO A 243 -6.12 -18.72 7.17
CA PRO A 243 -6.47 -19.29 5.88
C PRO A 243 -7.77 -20.11 5.95
N LYS A 244 -8.70 -19.85 5.01
CA LYS A 244 -9.97 -20.59 4.89
C LYS A 244 -10.02 -21.47 3.64
N ASN A 245 -9.00 -21.42 2.80
CA ASN A 245 -8.93 -22.18 1.56
C ASN A 245 -8.83 -23.69 1.80
N TYR A 246 -9.55 -24.46 0.99
CA TYR A 246 -9.57 -25.93 1.08
C TYR A 246 -9.77 -26.58 -0.27
N ASP A 247 -9.29 -27.82 -0.40
CA ASP A 247 -9.55 -28.66 -1.57
C ASP A 247 -10.89 -29.39 -1.41
N GLN A 248 -11.91 -28.93 -2.11
CA GLN A 248 -13.24 -29.54 -2.09
C GLN A 248 -13.25 -30.93 -2.73
N SER A 249 -12.34 -31.20 -3.66
CA SER A 249 -12.25 -32.50 -4.34
C SER A 249 -11.58 -33.59 -3.49
N GLY A 250 -10.78 -33.19 -2.48
CA GLY A 250 -9.91 -34.08 -1.72
C GLY A 250 -8.79 -34.75 -2.55
N LYS A 251 -8.55 -34.24 -3.79
CA LYS A 251 -7.56 -34.75 -4.74
C LYS A 251 -6.68 -33.66 -5.35
N GLY A 252 -6.74 -32.43 -4.81
CA GLY A 252 -6.00 -31.29 -5.31
C GLY A 252 -6.51 -30.69 -6.62
N THR A 253 -7.72 -31.05 -7.06
CA THR A 253 -8.24 -30.65 -8.38
C THR A 253 -9.28 -29.55 -8.34
N TYR A 254 -9.87 -29.26 -7.17
CA TYR A 254 -10.86 -28.19 -7.03
C TYR A 254 -10.69 -27.48 -5.68
N TRP A 255 -10.10 -26.29 -5.74
CA TRP A 255 -9.86 -25.45 -4.60
C TRP A 255 -10.97 -24.42 -4.44
N VAL A 256 -11.33 -24.14 -3.20
CA VAL A 256 -12.29 -23.12 -2.79
C VAL A 256 -11.58 -22.15 -1.85
N LEU A 257 -11.70 -20.87 -2.15
CA LEU A 257 -11.19 -19.76 -1.34
C LEU A 257 -12.40 -18.98 -0.82
N PRO A 258 -12.92 -19.34 0.38
CA PRO A 258 -14.14 -18.77 0.91
C PRO A 258 -14.02 -17.27 1.17
N THR A 259 -15.16 -16.60 1.08
CA THR A 259 -15.32 -15.19 1.36
C THR A 259 -15.15 -14.88 2.85
N PHE A 260 -14.57 -13.74 3.17
CA PHE A 260 -14.60 -13.07 4.47
C PHE A 260 -15.77 -12.09 4.49
N ASP A 261 -16.36 -11.83 5.67
CA ASP A 261 -17.64 -11.11 5.72
C ASP A 261 -17.52 -9.68 5.19
N TRP A 262 -16.51 -8.89 5.65
CA TRP A 262 -16.30 -7.50 5.22
C TRP A 262 -14.92 -6.98 5.61
N GLY A 263 -14.51 -5.85 4.99
CA GLY A 263 -13.34 -5.07 5.37
C GLY A 263 -12.04 -5.51 4.69
N TYR A 264 -12.11 -6.27 3.62
CA TYR A 264 -10.94 -6.75 2.87
C TYR A 264 -11.12 -6.48 1.39
N VAL A 265 -10.02 -6.13 0.72
CA VAL A 265 -9.99 -6.03 -0.74
C VAL A 265 -9.84 -7.42 -1.36
N ASP A 266 -10.22 -7.56 -2.63
CA ASP A 266 -10.17 -8.82 -3.38
C ASP A 266 -10.96 -9.95 -2.71
N ASN A 267 -12.09 -9.56 -2.14
CA ASN A 267 -12.96 -10.40 -1.33
C ASN A 267 -14.39 -10.34 -1.86
N PHE A 268 -14.97 -11.50 -2.18
CA PHE A 268 -16.33 -11.58 -2.77
C PHE A 268 -17.44 -11.36 -1.72
N SER A 269 -17.26 -10.35 -0.86
CA SER A 269 -18.18 -9.99 0.22
C SER A 269 -19.54 -9.53 -0.33
N SER A 270 -20.62 -9.89 0.34
CA SER A 270 -21.97 -9.37 0.07
C SER A 270 -22.29 -8.08 0.84
N ILE A 271 -21.40 -7.64 1.73
CA ILE A 271 -21.61 -6.52 2.66
C ILE A 271 -21.03 -5.22 2.10
N ASP A 272 -19.78 -5.26 1.65
CA ASP A 272 -19.03 -4.06 1.27
C ASP A 272 -18.81 -3.90 -0.25
N ARG A 273 -19.30 -4.84 -1.08
CA ARG A 273 -19.37 -4.63 -2.52
C ARG A 273 -20.64 -3.81 -2.88
N PRO A 274 -20.54 -2.85 -3.81
CA PRO A 274 -21.71 -2.03 -4.23
C PRO A 274 -22.87 -2.83 -4.80
N THR A 275 -22.56 -3.88 -5.55
CA THR A 275 -23.55 -4.78 -6.18
C THR A 275 -22.98 -6.20 -6.24
N GLU A 276 -23.84 -7.19 -6.52
CA GLU A 276 -23.42 -8.58 -6.74
C GLU A 276 -22.45 -8.78 -7.91
N LYS A 277 -22.42 -7.82 -8.85
CA LYS A 277 -21.55 -7.86 -10.04
C LYS A 277 -20.25 -7.09 -9.87
N SER A 278 -20.13 -6.31 -8.80
CA SER A 278 -18.94 -5.52 -8.52
C SER A 278 -17.80 -6.42 -8.03
N VAL A 279 -16.58 -6.03 -8.35
CA VAL A 279 -15.34 -6.62 -7.85
C VAL A 279 -14.61 -5.66 -6.91
N ASP A 280 -15.14 -4.45 -6.70
CA ASP A 280 -14.65 -3.44 -5.79
C ASP A 280 -15.22 -3.65 -4.38
N ASN A 281 -14.38 -3.53 -3.37
CA ASN A 281 -14.75 -3.48 -1.97
C ASN A 281 -14.66 -2.04 -1.46
N ARG A 282 -15.67 -1.62 -0.67
CA ARG A 282 -15.79 -0.25 -0.15
C ARG A 282 -15.33 -0.19 1.30
N PHE A 283 -14.66 0.91 1.65
CA PHE A 283 -14.03 1.12 2.95
C PHE A 283 -14.49 2.43 3.59
N ARG A 284 -14.49 2.43 4.93
CA ARG A 284 -14.76 3.61 5.76
C ARG A 284 -13.47 4.04 6.45
N ILE A 285 -13.12 5.30 6.35
CA ILE A 285 -11.99 5.87 7.09
C ILE A 285 -12.23 5.77 8.60
N SER A 286 -13.49 5.82 9.04
CA SER A 286 -13.89 5.66 10.45
C SER A 286 -13.59 4.27 11.04
N ASP A 287 -13.26 3.27 10.21
CA ASP A 287 -12.82 1.96 10.66
C ASP A 287 -11.31 1.90 11.00
N ALA A 288 -10.59 3.04 10.91
CA ALA A 288 -9.17 3.12 11.24
C ALA A 288 -8.88 2.78 12.71
N MET A 289 -7.81 2.01 12.92
CA MET A 289 -7.34 1.63 14.25
C MET A 289 -5.83 1.78 14.39
N ASP A 290 -5.37 2.06 15.61
CA ASP A 290 -3.96 2.05 15.97
C ASP A 290 -3.43 0.62 16.13
N GLN A 291 -2.13 0.51 16.38
CA GLN A 291 -1.45 -0.78 16.60
C GLN A 291 -1.95 -1.57 17.84
N ASN A 292 -2.72 -0.94 18.71
CA ASN A 292 -3.33 -1.57 19.88
C ASN A 292 -4.80 -1.96 19.63
N GLY A 293 -5.32 -1.72 18.41
CA GLY A 293 -6.72 -1.97 18.04
C GLY A 293 -7.70 -0.90 18.51
N ASN A 294 -7.24 0.24 19.03
CA ASN A 294 -8.12 1.34 19.41
C ASN A 294 -8.55 2.11 18.16
N ALA A 295 -9.80 2.61 18.17
CA ALA A 295 -10.31 3.44 17.10
C ALA A 295 -9.54 4.76 17.01
N VAL A 296 -9.18 5.15 15.78
CA VAL A 296 -8.52 6.41 15.47
C VAL A 296 -9.49 7.28 14.66
N SER A 297 -9.57 8.57 15.00
CA SER A 297 -10.38 9.53 14.26
C SER A 297 -9.50 10.31 13.29
N LEU A 298 -9.63 10.00 12.00
CA LEU A 298 -9.01 10.74 10.91
C LEU A 298 -10.08 11.60 10.24
N ALA A 299 -9.77 12.85 9.95
CA ALA A 299 -10.69 13.73 9.22
C ALA A 299 -10.70 13.42 7.72
N TYR A 300 -9.58 13.00 7.19
CA TYR A 300 -9.33 12.63 5.79
C TYR A 300 -8.15 11.67 5.68
N ILE A 301 -7.93 11.14 4.48
CA ILE A 301 -6.74 10.37 4.14
C ILE A 301 -6.16 10.84 2.80
N ASP A 302 -4.88 10.61 2.60
CA ASP A 302 -4.15 10.96 1.38
C ASP A 302 -3.59 9.73 0.67
N PHE A 303 -3.37 8.63 1.41
CA PHE A 303 -2.75 7.41 0.92
C PHE A 303 -3.49 6.16 1.38
N VAL A 304 -3.46 5.15 0.53
CA VAL A 304 -4.01 3.82 0.79
C VAL A 304 -2.92 2.77 0.52
N LYS A 305 -2.74 1.85 1.45
CA LYS A 305 -1.91 0.66 1.27
C LYS A 305 -2.78 -0.59 1.30
N VAL A 306 -2.55 -1.50 0.36
CA VAL A 306 -3.16 -2.83 0.29
C VAL A 306 -2.08 -3.87 0.47
N GLN A 307 -2.33 -4.87 1.31
CA GLN A 307 -1.35 -5.90 1.66
C GLN A 307 -1.98 -7.28 1.70
N THR A 308 -1.40 -8.29 1.02
CA THR A 308 -1.86 -9.69 1.09
C THR A 308 -1.91 -10.18 2.52
N ALA A 309 -3.07 -10.68 2.94
CA ALA A 309 -3.34 -11.06 4.34
C ALA A 309 -3.17 -12.55 4.66
N ILE A 310 -3.08 -13.41 3.64
CA ILE A 310 -3.09 -14.87 3.80
C ILE A 310 -1.71 -15.46 3.52
N ASN A 311 -1.17 -16.24 4.46
CA ASN A 311 0.01 -17.08 4.24
C ASN A 311 -0.43 -18.51 3.99
N SER A 312 -0.83 -18.83 2.76
CA SER A 312 -1.30 -20.15 2.35
C SER A 312 -1.13 -20.35 0.84
N LYS A 313 -1.34 -21.59 0.40
CA LYS A 313 -1.35 -21.98 -1.02
C LYS A 313 -2.53 -22.91 -1.32
N SER A 314 -2.96 -22.92 -2.57
CA SER A 314 -4.11 -23.69 -3.06
C SER A 314 -3.72 -24.64 -4.19
N GLY A 315 -2.70 -25.46 -3.94
CA GLY A 315 -2.21 -26.47 -4.88
C GLY A 315 -1.78 -25.86 -6.21
N TRP A 316 -2.40 -26.27 -7.30
CA TRP A 316 -2.07 -25.79 -8.66
C TRP A 316 -2.47 -24.33 -8.92
N LEU A 317 -3.31 -23.73 -8.07
CA LEU A 317 -3.59 -22.28 -8.12
C LEU A 317 -2.44 -21.43 -7.56
N GLY A 318 -1.47 -22.05 -6.85
CA GLY A 318 -0.34 -21.36 -6.28
C GLY A 318 -0.60 -20.77 -4.90
N GLU A 319 0.17 -19.75 -4.54
CA GLU A 319 -0.02 -18.96 -3.34
C GLU A 319 -1.34 -18.20 -3.39
N VAL A 320 -1.93 -17.92 -2.23
CA VAL A 320 -3.04 -16.97 -2.11
C VAL A 320 -2.44 -15.57 -2.22
N SER A 321 -2.79 -14.86 -3.27
CA SER A 321 -2.25 -13.54 -3.58
C SER A 321 -3.37 -12.54 -3.84
N THR A 322 -3.27 -11.37 -3.22
CA THR A 322 -4.25 -10.32 -3.44
C THR A 322 -3.95 -9.61 -4.76
N GLU A 323 -4.95 -9.45 -5.62
CA GLU A 323 -4.87 -8.64 -6.83
C GLU A 323 -5.51 -7.27 -6.63
N VAL A 324 -4.85 -6.24 -7.17
CA VAL A 324 -5.34 -4.86 -7.15
C VAL A 324 -5.44 -4.35 -8.59
N VAL A 325 -6.61 -3.79 -8.94
CA VAL A 325 -6.89 -3.17 -10.25
C VAL A 325 -6.87 -1.65 -10.14
N GLY A 326 -7.19 -1.09 -8.97
CA GLY A 326 -7.21 0.34 -8.73
C GLY A 326 -7.89 0.71 -7.42
N ALA A 327 -7.92 2.03 -7.15
CA ALA A 327 -8.63 2.60 -6.01
C ALA A 327 -9.29 3.93 -6.42
N TYR A 328 -10.39 4.31 -5.77
CA TYR A 328 -11.09 5.55 -6.09
C TYR A 328 -11.87 6.12 -4.90
N ASP A 329 -12.02 7.45 -4.85
CA ASP A 329 -12.91 8.18 -3.96
C ASP A 329 -14.37 7.96 -4.42
N ILE A 330 -15.18 7.35 -3.55
CA ILE A 330 -16.60 7.06 -3.86
C ILE A 330 -17.44 8.34 -3.87
N ASN A 331 -17.07 9.31 -3.05
CA ASN A 331 -17.80 10.55 -2.84
C ASN A 331 -17.22 11.71 -3.67
N PHE A 332 -16.45 11.38 -4.71
CA PHE A 332 -15.84 12.38 -5.57
C PHE A 332 -16.94 13.19 -6.28
N SER A 333 -16.99 14.48 -5.95
CA SER A 333 -17.80 15.48 -6.64
C SER A 333 -17.03 16.79 -6.64
N TYR A 334 -17.04 17.47 -7.77
CA TYR A 334 -16.44 18.78 -7.95
C TYR A 334 -17.49 19.77 -8.47
#